data_50fea014df1cefbbcac1192d99022739
#
_entry.id   50fea014df1cefbbcac1192d99022739
#
_cell.length_a   1.000
_cell.length_b   1.000
_cell.length_c   1.000
_cell.angle_alpha   90.00
_cell.angle_beta   90.00
_cell.angle_gamma   90.00
#
_symmetry.space_group_name_H-M   'P 1'
#
loop_
_entity.id
_entity.type
_entity.pdbx_description
1 polymer ?
#
loop_
_entity_poly.entity_id
_entity_poly.type
_entity_poly.pdbx_seq_one_letter_code
_entity_poly.pdbx_strand_id
1 'polypeptide(L)' 'PFDYDLIALFTPAGVTSLKENFPNWKQGNTLIAAFGNGTIRVLEEAGFRVDIEAGQGLPFASLPLAIADYLEKNE' A
#
# COMPACT_ATOMS: atom_id res chain seq x y z
N PRO A 1 18.48 -4.52 5.79
CA PRO A 1 17.34 -5.06 5.08
C PRO A 1 16.09 -4.24 5.28
N PHE A 2 15.22 -4.33 4.31
CA PHE A 2 13.96 -3.63 4.31
C PHE A 2 12.95 -4.50 5.09
N ASP A 3 12.67 -4.10 6.30
CA ASP A 3 11.88 -4.95 7.20
C ASP A 3 10.84 -4.12 7.95
N TYR A 4 9.85 -3.62 7.20
CA TYR A 4 8.77 -2.82 7.77
C TYR A 4 7.49 -3.65 7.82
N ASP A 5 6.67 -3.43 8.85
CA ASP A 5 5.39 -4.09 9.00
C ASP A 5 4.33 -3.49 8.07
N LEU A 6 4.46 -2.21 7.76
CA LEU A 6 3.49 -1.53 6.90
C LEU A 6 4.18 -0.44 6.08
N ILE A 7 3.84 -0.38 4.80
CA ILE A 7 4.30 0.65 3.88
C ILE A 7 3.09 1.40 3.35
N ALA A 8 3.14 2.73 3.40
CA ALA A 8 2.07 3.56 2.85
C ALA A 8 2.57 4.24 1.57
N LEU A 9 1.80 4.10 0.50
CA LEU A 9 2.14 4.70 -0.79
C LEU A 9 1.00 5.61 -1.25
N PHE A 10 1.34 6.82 -1.62
CA PHE A 10 0.37 7.85 -1.97
C PHE A 10 0.35 8.19 -3.46
N THR A 11 1.34 7.76 -4.22
CA THR A 11 1.43 8.06 -5.65
C THR A 11 1.95 6.87 -6.43
N PRO A 12 1.61 6.78 -7.73
CA PRO A 12 2.21 5.74 -8.58
C PRO A 12 3.73 5.84 -8.65
N ALA A 13 4.28 7.06 -8.56
CA ALA A 13 5.72 7.25 -8.57
C ALA A 13 6.38 6.56 -7.38
N GLY A 14 5.69 6.51 -6.23
CA GLY A 14 6.20 5.80 -5.06
C GLY A 14 6.38 4.32 -5.32
N VAL A 15 5.48 3.73 -6.09
CA VAL A 15 5.58 2.31 -6.46
C VAL A 15 6.79 2.08 -7.35
N THR A 16 7.00 2.95 -8.33
CA THR A 16 8.15 2.86 -9.22
C THR A 16 9.45 2.97 -8.44
N SER A 17 9.49 3.93 -7.51
CA SER A 17 10.66 4.14 -6.66
C SER A 17 10.97 2.90 -5.81
N LEU A 18 9.93 2.29 -5.25
CA LEU A 18 10.10 1.08 -4.46
C LEU A 18 10.73 -0.03 -5.29
N LYS A 19 10.25 -0.23 -6.50
CA LYS A 19 10.76 -1.28 -7.38
C LYS A 19 12.20 -0.99 -7.83
N GLU A 20 12.51 0.27 -8.10
CA GLU A 20 13.84 0.65 -8.57
C GLU A 20 14.88 0.56 -7.47
N ASN A 21 14.50 0.95 -6.25
CA ASN A 21 15.46 0.97 -5.14
C ASN A 21 15.59 -0.38 -4.45
N PHE A 22 14.55 -1.22 -4.53
CA PHE A 22 14.54 -2.52 -3.88
C PHE A 22 14.04 -3.60 -4.85
N PRO A 23 14.77 -3.84 -5.95
CA PRO A 23 14.26 -4.71 -7.02
C PRO A 23 14.04 -6.16 -6.59
N ASN A 24 14.72 -6.60 -5.54
CA ASN A 24 14.59 -7.98 -5.06
C ASN A 24 13.71 -8.11 -3.83
N TRP A 25 13.11 -7.01 -3.40
CA TRP A 25 12.26 -7.03 -2.21
C TRP A 25 10.99 -7.81 -2.48
N LYS A 26 10.65 -8.67 -1.53
CA LYS A 26 9.41 -9.44 -1.58
C LYS A 26 8.51 -8.99 -0.44
N GLN A 27 7.26 -8.80 -0.76
CA GLN A 27 6.31 -8.25 0.20
C GLN A 27 6.10 -9.16 1.41
N GLY A 28 5.93 -10.46 1.20
CA GLY A 28 5.67 -11.37 2.29
C GLY A 28 4.48 -10.91 3.12
N ASN A 29 4.69 -10.76 4.42
CA ASN A 29 3.64 -10.34 5.34
C ASN A 29 3.58 -8.83 5.56
N THR A 30 4.42 -8.07 4.86
CA THR A 30 4.38 -6.60 4.96
C THR A 30 3.07 -6.10 4.39
N LEU A 31 2.35 -5.27 5.15
CA LEU A 31 1.11 -4.68 4.69
C LEU A 31 1.42 -3.49 3.78
N ILE A 32 0.67 -3.40 2.69
CA ILE A 32 0.78 -2.24 1.81
C ILE A 32 -0.53 -1.47 1.86
N ALA A 33 -0.43 -0.20 2.21
CA ALA A 33 -1.55 0.72 2.23
C ALA A 33 -1.37 1.68 1.06
N ALA A 34 -2.41 1.86 0.25
CA ALA A 34 -2.32 2.68 -0.95
C ALA A 34 -3.43 3.73 -0.98
N PHE A 35 -3.07 4.94 -1.34
CA PHE A 35 -4.02 6.02 -1.51
C PHE A 35 -4.22 6.30 -2.99
N GLY A 36 -5.49 6.22 -3.43
CA GLY A 36 -5.86 6.57 -4.79
C GLY A 36 -5.89 5.38 -5.72
N ASN A 37 -6.88 5.39 -6.64
CA ASN A 37 -7.09 4.28 -7.56
C ASN A 37 -5.90 4.05 -8.48
N GLY A 38 -5.21 5.12 -8.88
CA GLY A 38 -4.02 5.00 -9.73
C GLY A 38 -2.89 4.26 -9.04
N THR A 39 -2.65 4.58 -7.77
CA THR A 39 -1.62 3.92 -6.98
C THR A 39 -1.96 2.44 -6.78
N ILE A 40 -3.23 2.16 -6.46
CA ILE A 40 -3.70 0.79 -6.26
C ILE A 40 -3.48 -0.03 -7.53
N ARG A 41 -3.85 0.53 -8.68
CA ARG A 41 -3.70 -0.17 -9.96
C ARG A 41 -2.24 -0.50 -10.26
N VAL A 42 -1.35 0.47 -10.06
CA VAL A 42 0.07 0.26 -10.37
C VAL A 42 0.66 -0.80 -9.45
N LEU A 43 0.26 -0.81 -8.17
CA LEU A 43 0.70 -1.85 -7.25
C LEU A 43 0.25 -3.22 -7.69
N GLU A 44 -1.02 -3.35 -8.06
CA GLU A 44 -1.55 -4.64 -8.51
C GLU A 44 -0.90 -5.11 -9.79
N GLU A 45 -0.67 -4.20 -10.73
CA GLU A 45 0.01 -4.54 -11.97
C GLU A 45 1.46 -4.98 -11.74
N ALA A 46 2.06 -4.47 -10.67
CA ALA A 46 3.42 -4.85 -10.30
C ALA A 46 3.48 -6.17 -9.53
N GLY A 47 2.32 -6.75 -9.23
CA GLY A 47 2.26 -8.04 -8.54
C GLY A 47 2.21 -7.95 -7.02
N PHE A 48 2.02 -6.76 -6.48
CA PHE A 48 1.90 -6.59 -5.03
C PHE A 48 0.46 -6.77 -4.56
N ARG A 49 0.32 -7.21 -3.32
CA ARG A 49 -0.99 -7.29 -2.66
C ARG A 49 -1.27 -5.95 -1.99
N VAL A 50 -2.43 -5.35 -2.28
CA VAL A 50 -2.83 -4.11 -1.61
C VAL A 50 -3.75 -4.48 -0.46
N ASP A 51 -3.29 -4.26 0.77
CA ASP A 51 -4.01 -4.68 1.96
C ASP A 51 -4.98 -3.62 2.47
N ILE A 52 -4.63 -2.37 2.29
CA ILE A 52 -5.40 -1.24 2.81
C ILE A 52 -5.54 -0.21 1.71
N GLU A 53 -6.78 0.26 1.48
CA GLU A 53 -7.07 1.21 0.41
C GLU A 53 -7.81 2.41 0.93
N ALA A 54 -7.48 3.58 0.39
CA ALA A 54 -8.21 4.81 0.67
C ALA A 54 -8.18 5.70 -0.57
N GLY A 55 -9.13 6.61 -0.66
CA GLY A 55 -9.18 7.54 -1.77
C GLY A 55 -10.59 7.93 -2.09
N GLN A 56 -10.73 8.83 -3.06
CA GLN A 56 -12.02 9.32 -3.52
C GLN A 56 -12.83 8.15 -4.12
N GLY A 57 -14.06 8.01 -3.68
CA GLY A 57 -14.93 6.94 -4.16
C GLY A 57 -14.71 5.61 -3.47
N LEU A 58 -13.75 5.52 -2.54
CA LEU A 58 -13.50 4.32 -1.76
C LEU A 58 -14.13 4.47 -0.37
N PRO A 59 -14.28 3.37 0.38
CA PRO A 59 -14.92 3.44 1.70
C PRO A 59 -14.26 4.41 2.67
N PHE A 60 -12.95 4.60 2.54
CA PHE A 60 -12.23 5.55 3.40
C PHE A 60 -11.62 6.65 2.54
N ALA A 61 -11.86 7.90 2.91
CA ALA A 61 -11.34 9.04 2.18
C ALA A 61 -9.87 9.31 2.51
N SER A 62 -9.39 8.82 3.65
CA SER A 62 -8.00 9.05 4.05
C SER A 62 -7.33 7.75 4.48
N LEU A 63 -6.02 7.68 4.27
CA LEU A 63 -5.26 6.49 4.61
C LEU A 63 -5.18 6.26 6.12
N PRO A 64 -4.97 7.29 6.95
CA PRO A 64 -4.97 7.07 8.40
C PRO A 64 -6.24 6.40 8.91
N LEU A 65 -7.41 6.79 8.40
CA LEU A 65 -8.67 6.17 8.81
C LEU A 65 -8.74 4.71 8.35
N ALA A 66 -8.31 4.45 7.12
CA ALA A 66 -8.33 3.09 6.58
C ALA A 66 -7.37 2.18 7.35
N ILE A 67 -6.20 2.69 7.70
CA ILE A 67 -5.21 1.93 8.46
C ILE A 67 -5.74 1.62 9.86
N ALA A 68 -6.32 2.62 10.52
CA ALA A 68 -6.89 2.41 11.86
C ALA A 68 -7.98 1.34 11.83
N ASP A 69 -8.86 1.40 10.83
CA ASP A 69 -9.92 0.40 10.68
C ASP A 69 -9.34 -1.00 10.49
N TYR A 70 -8.35 -1.12 9.61
CA TYR A 70 -7.73 -2.41 9.33
C TYR A 70 -7.09 -3.01 10.59
N LEU A 71 -6.31 -2.21 11.31
CA LEU A 71 -5.64 -2.69 12.51
C LEU A 71 -6.62 -3.07 13.60
N GLU A 72 -7.71 -2.33 13.73
CA GLU A 72 -8.75 -2.63 14.71
C GLU A 72 -9.42 -3.96 14.42
N LYS A 73 -9.68 -4.25 13.15
CA LYS A 73 -10.37 -5.48 12.77
C LYS A 73 -9.46 -6.71 12.81
N ASN A 74 -8.16 -6.50 12.75
CA ASN A 74 -7.19 -7.58 12.69
C ASN A 74 -6.33 -7.71 13.95
N GLU A 75 -6.82 -7.17 15.05
CA GLU A 75 -6.15 -7.33 16.35
C GLU A 75 -6.19 -8.77 16.81
#